data_fd3b82604b2d755755d8508172bb4197
#
_entry.id   fd3b82604b2d755755d8508172bb4197
#
_cell.length_a   1.000
_cell.length_b   1.000
_cell.length_c   1.000
_cell.angle_alpha   90.00
_cell.angle_beta   90.00
_cell.angle_gamma   90.00
#
_symmetry.space_group_name_H-M   'P 1'
#
loop_
_entity.id
_entity.type
_entity.pdbx_description
1 polymer ?
#
loop_
_entity_poly.entity_id
_entity_poly.type
_entity_poly.pdbx_seq_one_letter_code
_entity_poly.pdbx_strand_id
1 'polypeptide(L)'
;MMSQAAPAGAQKADVIGDMWCGYRGEDWYYPRQAIWHSTGTLQPLLKGIGGTAGLSSKEFVTSQREAPRDLAGVLDESSQTLFLTELWRGLAMTLKVFFEPKVTINYPFEKTTISPRFRGEHALRRYPTGEERCIACKLCEAICPAQAITIETEEREDGSRRTTRYDIDMTKCIYCGFCQEACPVDAIVEGPNFEYTTESHEELLYDKQKLLANGDRWEVEIANNLRSESQYR
;
A
#
# COMPACT_ATOMS: atom_id res chain seq x y z
N MET A 1 -33.94 -39.64 23.45
CA MET A 1 -32.72 -40.25 24.02
C MET A 1 -31.58 -40.02 23.04
N MET A 2 -30.50 -39.54 23.55
CA MET A 2 -29.15 -39.26 23.06
C MET A 2 -28.87 -37.80 22.73
N SER A 3 -28.44 -37.14 23.80
CA SER A 3 -27.65 -35.91 23.85
C SER A 3 -26.28 -36.16 23.26
N GLN A 4 -25.84 -35.28 22.36
CA GLN A 4 -24.41 -35.15 22.02
C GLN A 4 -23.95 -33.75 22.42
N ALA A 5 -23.00 -33.74 23.34
CA ALA A 5 -22.33 -32.56 23.88
C ALA A 5 -21.41 -31.91 22.83
N ALA A 6 -21.46 -30.59 22.80
CA ALA A 6 -20.51 -29.76 22.04
C ALA A 6 -19.14 -29.74 22.73
N PRO A 7 -18.00 -29.69 21.97
CA PRO A 7 -16.69 -29.54 22.57
C PRO A 7 -16.47 -28.08 23.01
N ALA A 8 -16.07 -27.91 24.26
CA ALA A 8 -15.55 -26.67 24.82
C ALA A 8 -14.14 -26.38 24.26
N GLY A 9 -13.87 -25.13 23.91
CA GLY A 9 -12.51 -24.68 23.61
C GLY A 9 -12.36 -23.66 22.47
N ALA A 10 -13.20 -22.62 22.46
CA ALA A 10 -12.89 -21.44 21.65
C ALA A 10 -12.09 -20.44 22.50
N GLN A 11 -10.79 -20.40 22.32
CA GLN A 11 -9.95 -19.33 22.85
C GLN A 11 -10.40 -17.99 22.24
N LYS A 12 -10.64 -17.00 23.10
CA LYS A 12 -10.91 -15.63 22.72
C LYS A 12 -9.67 -15.08 21.99
N ALA A 13 -9.79 -14.83 20.69
CA ALA A 13 -8.83 -14.06 19.95
C ALA A 13 -8.90 -12.60 20.43
N ASP A 14 -7.75 -11.99 20.69
CA ASP A 14 -7.62 -10.60 21.12
C ASP A 14 -8.13 -9.67 20.01
N VAL A 15 -9.18 -8.94 20.30
CA VAL A 15 -9.94 -8.08 19.38
C VAL A 15 -9.16 -6.83 18.93
N ILE A 16 -7.96 -6.60 19.46
CA ILE A 16 -7.16 -5.39 19.17
C ILE A 16 -6.16 -5.62 18.03
N GLY A 17 -5.82 -6.86 17.67
CA GLY A 17 -4.90 -7.19 16.57
C GLY A 17 -5.51 -7.12 15.17
N ASP A 18 -6.83 -7.27 15.07
CA ASP A 18 -7.51 -7.45 13.77
C ASP A 18 -7.98 -6.15 13.10
N MET A 19 -7.81 -4.99 13.75
CA MET A 19 -8.33 -3.71 13.23
C MET A 19 -7.42 -3.04 12.19
N TRP A 20 -6.21 -3.58 11.94
CA TRP A 20 -5.25 -3.01 10.98
C TRP A 20 -4.91 -3.92 9.79
N CYS A 21 -5.48 -5.11 9.69
CA CYS A 21 -5.19 -6.03 8.59
C CYS A 21 -6.46 -6.66 8.03
N GLY A 22 -7.32 -5.84 7.42
CA GLY A 22 -8.58 -6.25 6.77
C GLY A 22 -8.40 -6.90 5.39
N TYR A 23 -7.22 -7.38 5.02
CA TYR A 23 -6.97 -8.11 3.78
C TYR A 23 -6.39 -9.48 4.08
N ARG A 24 -7.30 -10.44 4.27
CA ARG A 24 -6.98 -11.87 4.22
C ARG A 24 -7.18 -12.37 2.79
N GLY A 25 -6.34 -11.89 1.86
CA GLY A 25 -6.10 -12.52 0.57
C GLY A 25 -4.84 -13.36 0.71
N GLU A 26 -4.90 -14.63 0.32
CA GLU A 26 -3.84 -15.63 0.51
C GLU A 26 -2.54 -15.36 -0.25
N ASP A 27 -2.43 -14.23 -0.97
CA ASP A 27 -1.31 -13.90 -1.87
C ASP A 27 -0.25 -12.96 -1.27
N TRP A 28 -0.39 -12.55 0.01
CA TRP A 28 0.60 -11.71 0.69
C TRP A 28 1.60 -12.52 1.51
N TYR A 29 2.05 -13.65 0.96
CA TYR A 29 3.14 -14.37 1.58
C TYR A 29 4.45 -13.66 1.25
N TYR A 30 4.93 -12.80 2.15
CA TYR A 30 6.33 -12.44 2.19
C TYR A 30 7.14 -13.74 2.28
N PRO A 31 8.07 -14.01 1.37
CA PRO A 31 8.87 -15.24 1.41
C PRO A 31 9.75 -15.37 2.68
N ARG A 32 9.69 -14.39 3.58
CA ARG A 32 10.36 -14.43 4.88
C ARG A 32 9.90 -15.56 5.80
N GLN A 33 8.64 -16.00 5.73
CA GLN A 33 8.18 -17.09 6.61
C GLN A 33 8.57 -18.47 6.10
N ALA A 34 8.71 -18.66 4.79
CA ALA A 34 9.13 -19.95 4.23
C ALA A 34 10.61 -20.28 4.51
N ILE A 35 11.48 -19.26 4.65
CA ILE A 35 12.90 -19.45 4.96
C ILE A 35 13.11 -19.81 6.43
N TRP A 36 12.22 -19.38 7.34
CA TRP A 36 12.33 -19.72 8.77
C TRP A 36 12.00 -21.17 9.10
N HIS A 37 11.22 -21.85 8.27
CA HIS A 37 10.85 -23.26 8.49
C HIS A 37 11.82 -24.27 7.85
N SER A 38 12.63 -23.85 6.87
CA SER A 38 13.56 -24.76 6.18
C SER A 38 14.99 -24.78 6.75
N THR A 39 15.35 -23.85 7.63
CA THR A 39 16.70 -23.76 8.23
C THR A 39 16.74 -24.17 9.70
N GLY A 40 15.91 -25.12 10.10
CA GLY A 40 15.89 -25.67 11.46
C GLY A 40 17.23 -26.28 11.97
N THR A 41 18.24 -26.36 11.11
CA THR A 41 19.56 -26.89 11.45
C THR A 41 20.57 -25.84 11.91
N LEU A 42 20.32 -24.54 11.77
CA LEU A 42 21.25 -23.49 12.21
C LEU A 42 20.92 -22.88 13.59
N GLN A 43 19.79 -23.28 14.20
CA GLN A 43 19.42 -22.78 15.53
C GLN A 43 20.36 -23.16 16.69
N PRO A 44 21.09 -24.31 16.69
CA PRO A 44 21.98 -24.63 17.80
C PRO A 44 23.24 -23.77 17.87
N LEU A 45 23.71 -23.25 16.73
CA LEU A 45 24.94 -22.45 16.68
C LEU A 45 24.77 -21.00 17.16
N LEU A 46 23.52 -20.46 17.07
CA LEU A 46 23.20 -19.09 17.50
C LEU A 46 22.73 -18.98 18.96
N LYS A 47 22.44 -20.10 19.64
CA LYS A 47 22.08 -20.10 21.07
C LYS A 47 23.25 -19.76 22.00
N GLY A 48 24.50 -19.79 21.50
CA GLY A 48 25.69 -19.39 22.27
C GLY A 48 26.04 -17.91 22.17
N ILE A 49 25.43 -17.16 21.22
CA ILE A 49 25.68 -15.74 21.05
C ILE A 49 24.41 -15.01 21.50
N GLY A 50 24.29 -14.81 22.82
CA GLY A 50 23.34 -13.98 23.54
C GLY A 50 21.96 -13.81 22.90
N GLY A 51 20.99 -14.65 23.32
CA GLY A 51 19.60 -14.56 22.89
C GLY A 51 19.00 -13.18 23.13
N THR A 52 18.66 -12.48 22.05
CA THR A 52 17.76 -11.32 22.11
C THR A 52 16.32 -11.82 21.98
N ALA A 53 15.86 -12.63 22.95
CA ALA A 53 14.46 -12.97 23.06
C ALA A 53 13.75 -11.76 23.70
N GLY A 54 13.02 -10.98 22.89
CA GLY A 54 11.92 -10.17 23.38
C GLY A 54 12.24 -8.94 24.24
N LEU A 55 13.35 -8.27 24.06
CA LEU A 55 13.59 -6.98 24.70
C LEU A 55 12.75 -5.90 24.00
N SER A 56 11.81 -5.31 24.75
CA SER A 56 11.06 -4.13 24.33
C SER A 56 12.02 -3.00 23.97
N SER A 57 11.68 -2.21 22.95
CA SER A 57 12.49 -1.05 22.54
C SER A 57 12.76 -0.04 23.67
N LYS A 58 11.98 -0.08 24.75
CA LYS A 58 12.18 0.73 25.96
C LYS A 58 13.32 0.23 26.84
N GLU A 59 13.56 -1.09 26.88
CA GLU A 59 14.65 -1.65 27.68
C GLU A 59 16.02 -1.45 27.01
N PHE A 60 16.06 -1.28 25.68
CA PHE A 60 17.30 -1.03 24.96
C PHE A 60 17.91 0.36 25.25
N VAL A 61 17.07 1.35 25.55
CA VAL A 61 17.51 2.74 25.76
C VAL A 61 17.92 3.02 27.22
N THR A 62 17.47 2.23 28.19
CA THR A 62 17.60 2.52 29.62
C THR A 62 18.51 1.60 30.41
N SER A 63 19.06 0.53 29.82
CA SER A 63 20.03 -0.29 30.52
C SER A 63 21.39 0.41 30.57
N GLN A 64 21.52 1.38 31.46
CA GLN A 64 22.86 1.80 31.89
C GLN A 64 23.49 0.60 32.58
N ARG A 65 24.53 0.03 31.98
CA ARG A 65 25.30 -1.05 32.60
C ARG A 65 25.84 -0.48 33.92
N GLU A 66 25.44 -1.08 35.03
CA GLU A 66 26.07 -0.75 36.31
C GLU A 66 27.55 -1.10 36.22
N ALA A 67 28.42 -0.19 36.68
CA ALA A 67 29.84 -0.43 36.67
C ALA A 67 30.17 -1.67 37.51
N PRO A 68 30.97 -2.62 36.98
CA PRO A 68 31.31 -3.83 37.71
C PRO A 68 32.03 -3.48 39.01
N ARG A 69 31.65 -4.10 40.14
CA ARG A 69 32.23 -3.87 41.45
C ARG A 69 33.36 -4.83 41.79
N ASP A 70 33.42 -5.94 41.04
CA ASP A 70 34.40 -7.02 41.27
C ASP A 70 35.57 -6.90 40.31
N LEU A 71 36.78 -7.26 40.74
CA LEU A 71 37.98 -7.28 39.91
C LEU A 71 37.81 -8.12 38.64
N ALA A 72 37.15 -9.25 38.74
CA ALA A 72 36.86 -10.12 37.59
C ALA A 72 35.98 -9.39 36.57
N GLY A 73 34.94 -8.68 37.00
CA GLY A 73 34.08 -7.90 36.14
C GLY A 73 34.78 -6.72 35.46
N VAL A 74 35.68 -6.04 36.22
CA VAL A 74 36.49 -4.93 35.65
C VAL A 74 37.45 -5.45 34.58
N LEU A 75 38.08 -6.61 34.80
CA LEU A 75 38.98 -7.25 33.80
C LEU A 75 38.21 -7.70 32.56
N ASP A 76 37.00 -8.25 32.72
CA ASP A 76 36.16 -8.64 31.61
C ASP A 76 35.71 -7.43 30.77
N GLU A 77 35.23 -6.39 31.40
CA GLU A 77 34.86 -5.16 30.71
C GLU A 77 36.05 -4.49 30.01
N SER A 78 37.22 -4.48 30.70
CA SER A 78 38.45 -3.96 30.09
C SER A 78 38.88 -4.75 28.90
N SER A 79 38.78 -6.09 28.94
CA SER A 79 39.10 -6.95 27.83
C SER A 79 38.12 -6.77 26.65
N GLN A 80 36.84 -6.67 26.94
CA GLN A 80 35.82 -6.40 25.91
C GLN A 80 36.08 -5.07 25.19
N THR A 81 36.45 -4.03 25.93
CA THR A 81 36.76 -2.71 25.38
C THR A 81 38.07 -2.75 24.58
N LEU A 82 39.13 -3.42 25.10
CA LEU A 82 40.44 -3.52 24.44
C LEU A 82 40.37 -4.32 23.13
N PHE A 83 39.63 -5.42 23.13
CA PHE A 83 39.47 -6.28 21.92
C PHE A 83 38.32 -5.82 21.00
N LEU A 84 37.67 -4.71 21.29
CA LEU A 84 36.60 -4.15 20.46
C LEU A 84 35.50 -5.18 20.12
N THR A 85 35.12 -6.00 21.08
CA THR A 85 34.18 -7.12 20.87
C THR A 85 32.82 -6.61 20.37
N GLU A 86 32.35 -5.47 20.81
CA GLU A 86 31.10 -4.85 20.32
C GLU A 86 31.21 -4.41 18.86
N LEU A 87 32.38 -3.97 18.41
CA LEU A 87 32.63 -3.65 17.02
C LEU A 87 32.56 -4.92 16.15
N TRP A 88 33.20 -6.00 16.57
CA TRP A 88 33.12 -7.29 15.86
C TRP A 88 31.70 -7.84 15.83
N ARG A 89 30.95 -7.68 16.90
CA ARG A 89 29.53 -8.06 16.95
C ARG A 89 28.69 -7.23 15.95
N GLY A 90 28.91 -5.92 15.90
CA GLY A 90 28.28 -5.05 14.91
C GLY A 90 28.63 -5.43 13.48
N LEU A 91 29.92 -5.71 13.19
CA LEU A 91 30.36 -6.19 11.87
C LEU A 91 29.74 -7.53 11.51
N ALA A 92 29.62 -8.46 12.43
CA ALA A 92 28.96 -9.74 12.19
C ALA A 92 27.46 -9.56 11.85
N MET A 93 26.78 -8.65 12.52
CA MET A 93 25.39 -8.31 12.23
C MET A 93 25.24 -7.70 10.83
N THR A 94 26.06 -6.72 10.48
CA THR A 94 26.02 -6.11 9.15
C THR A 94 26.35 -7.09 8.04
N LEU A 95 27.33 -7.98 8.27
CA LEU A 95 27.69 -9.05 7.34
C LEU A 95 26.54 -10.03 7.14
N LYS A 96 25.82 -10.40 8.20
CA LYS A 96 24.62 -11.23 8.12
C LYS A 96 23.57 -10.57 7.23
N VAL A 97 23.26 -9.29 7.47
CA VAL A 97 22.26 -8.54 6.68
C VAL A 97 22.68 -8.38 5.22
N PHE A 98 24.00 -8.27 4.96
CA PHE A 98 24.53 -8.19 3.60
C PHE A 98 24.21 -9.44 2.77
N PHE A 99 24.21 -10.63 3.37
CA PHE A 99 23.86 -11.89 2.70
C PHE A 99 22.36 -12.21 2.73
N GLU A 100 21.53 -11.44 3.45
CA GLU A 100 20.10 -11.60 3.40
C GLU A 100 19.52 -11.07 2.07
N PRO A 101 18.39 -11.63 1.58
CA PRO A 101 17.73 -11.12 0.39
C PRO A 101 17.32 -9.65 0.61
N LYS A 102 17.52 -8.83 -0.42
CA LYS A 102 17.22 -7.40 -0.38
C LYS A 102 15.70 -7.18 -0.27
N VAL A 103 15.31 -6.24 0.58
CA VAL A 103 13.90 -5.84 0.75
C VAL A 103 13.49 -4.81 -0.31
N THR A 104 14.44 -4.08 -0.88
CA THR A 104 14.17 -3.06 -1.89
C THR A 104 13.74 -3.68 -3.21
N ILE A 105 12.75 -3.06 -3.84
CA ILE A 105 12.18 -3.49 -5.11
C ILE A 105 12.97 -2.85 -6.25
N ASN A 106 13.29 -3.65 -7.27
CA ASN A 106 14.04 -3.20 -8.43
C ASN A 106 13.10 -2.62 -9.50
N TYR A 107 12.59 -1.43 -9.25
CA TYR A 107 11.82 -0.68 -10.25
C TYR A 107 12.72 -0.29 -11.44
N PRO A 108 12.29 -0.39 -12.72
CA PRO A 108 10.94 -0.69 -13.21
C PRO A 108 10.67 -2.18 -13.46
N PHE A 109 11.61 -3.08 -13.20
CA PHE A 109 11.46 -4.52 -13.46
C PHE A 109 10.53 -5.20 -12.47
N GLU A 110 10.50 -4.69 -11.24
CA GLU A 110 9.59 -5.11 -10.19
C GLU A 110 8.78 -3.91 -9.72
N LYS A 111 7.46 -4.08 -9.58
CA LYS A 111 6.54 -3.04 -9.12
C LYS A 111 5.85 -3.46 -7.83
N THR A 112 5.56 -2.49 -6.98
CA THR A 112 4.73 -2.72 -5.81
C THR A 112 3.30 -3.03 -6.21
N THR A 113 2.63 -3.82 -5.39
CA THR A 113 1.18 -4.03 -5.51
C THR A 113 0.43 -2.77 -5.13
N ILE A 114 -0.57 -2.43 -5.93
CA ILE A 114 -1.41 -1.26 -5.74
C ILE A 114 -2.74 -1.72 -5.15
N SER A 115 -3.24 -0.98 -4.17
CA SER A 115 -4.55 -1.26 -3.57
C SER A 115 -5.68 -0.81 -4.51
N PRO A 116 -6.89 -1.43 -4.42
CA PRO A 116 -8.05 -0.96 -5.19
C PRO A 116 -8.47 0.49 -4.92
N ARG A 117 -8.04 1.04 -3.77
CA ARG A 117 -8.31 2.42 -3.37
C ARG A 117 -7.24 3.42 -3.80
N PHE A 118 -6.24 2.96 -4.54
CA PHE A 118 -5.20 3.85 -5.04
C PHE A 118 -5.78 4.85 -6.04
N ARG A 119 -5.43 6.10 -5.85
CA ARG A 119 -5.87 7.23 -6.67
C ARG A 119 -4.76 7.62 -7.64
N GLY A 120 -4.82 7.07 -8.85
CA GLY A 120 -3.88 7.34 -9.92
C GLY A 120 -4.47 8.23 -11.03
N GLU A 121 -4.11 7.93 -12.26
CA GLU A 121 -4.51 8.68 -13.44
C GLU A 121 -6.03 8.67 -13.64
N HIS A 122 -6.62 9.81 -13.96
CA HIS A 122 -8.06 9.96 -14.20
C HIS A 122 -8.48 9.28 -15.49
N ALA A 123 -9.69 8.71 -15.47
CA ALA A 123 -10.30 8.06 -16.61
C ALA A 123 -11.80 8.33 -16.66
N LEU A 124 -12.34 8.52 -17.86
CA LEU A 124 -13.78 8.56 -18.12
C LEU A 124 -14.26 7.21 -18.63
N ARG A 125 -15.26 6.65 -17.98
CA ARG A 125 -15.79 5.31 -18.31
C ARG A 125 -16.95 5.38 -19.28
N ARG A 126 -17.13 4.27 -20.00
CA ARG A 126 -18.28 4.01 -20.89
C ARG A 126 -19.17 2.91 -20.32
N TYR A 127 -20.41 2.86 -20.80
CA TYR A 127 -21.26 1.70 -20.62
C TYR A 127 -20.80 0.55 -21.52
N PRO A 128 -21.20 -0.70 -21.24
CA PRO A 128 -20.90 -1.83 -22.13
C PRO A 128 -21.45 -1.66 -23.56
N THR A 129 -22.42 -0.78 -23.73
CA THR A 129 -22.99 -0.39 -25.03
C THR A 129 -22.09 0.53 -25.85
N GLY A 130 -20.99 1.04 -25.25
CA GLY A 130 -20.08 2.02 -25.86
C GLY A 130 -20.46 3.48 -25.60
N GLU A 131 -21.66 3.76 -25.06
CA GLU A 131 -22.10 5.11 -24.71
C GLU A 131 -21.31 5.64 -23.50
N GLU A 132 -21.08 6.95 -23.49
CA GLU A 132 -20.43 7.62 -22.35
C GLU A 132 -21.32 7.58 -21.11
N ARG A 133 -20.73 7.26 -19.96
CA ARG A 133 -21.46 7.30 -18.68
C ARG A 133 -21.77 8.71 -18.20
N CYS A 134 -20.94 9.69 -18.59
CA CYS A 134 -21.06 11.06 -18.14
C CYS A 134 -22.38 11.68 -18.62
N ILE A 135 -23.19 12.19 -17.67
CA ILE A 135 -24.45 12.89 -17.91
C ILE A 135 -24.32 14.42 -17.78
N ALA A 136 -23.08 14.91 -17.72
CA ALA A 136 -22.79 16.34 -17.64
C ALA A 136 -23.45 17.08 -16.45
N CYS A 137 -23.57 16.42 -15.30
CA CYS A 137 -24.20 17.02 -14.10
C CYS A 137 -23.35 18.09 -13.41
N LYS A 138 -22.05 18.19 -13.76
CA LYS A 138 -21.06 19.15 -13.22
C LYS A 138 -20.78 19.02 -11.72
N LEU A 139 -21.20 17.95 -11.05
CA LEU A 139 -20.91 17.75 -9.62
C LEU A 139 -19.41 17.62 -9.36
N CYS A 140 -18.68 16.92 -10.24
CA CYS A 140 -17.23 16.75 -10.11
C CYS A 140 -16.46 18.09 -10.26
N GLU A 141 -16.94 18.98 -11.13
CA GLU A 141 -16.40 20.34 -11.26
C GLU A 141 -16.64 21.16 -10.00
N ALA A 142 -17.87 21.10 -9.47
CA ALA A 142 -18.28 21.86 -8.28
C ALA A 142 -17.57 21.42 -7.00
N ILE A 143 -17.33 20.11 -6.83
CA ILE A 143 -16.70 19.55 -5.63
C ILE A 143 -15.17 19.68 -5.66
N CYS A 144 -14.57 19.92 -6.82
CA CYS A 144 -13.11 19.92 -6.98
C CYS A 144 -12.44 21.02 -6.15
N PRO A 145 -11.66 20.69 -5.09
CA PRO A 145 -11.05 21.71 -4.23
C PRO A 145 -9.97 22.53 -4.96
N ALA A 146 -9.32 21.94 -5.96
CA ALA A 146 -8.29 22.58 -6.78
C ALA A 146 -8.84 23.30 -8.02
N GLN A 147 -10.15 23.19 -8.30
CA GLN A 147 -10.77 23.70 -9.52
C GLN A 147 -10.02 23.28 -10.79
N ALA A 148 -9.60 22.01 -10.81
CA ALA A 148 -8.81 21.45 -11.91
C ALA A 148 -9.68 20.94 -13.07
N ILE A 149 -11.00 20.85 -12.90
CA ILE A 149 -11.95 20.29 -13.87
C ILE A 149 -12.74 21.42 -14.49
N THR A 150 -12.85 21.42 -15.83
CA THR A 150 -13.68 22.36 -16.59
C THR A 150 -14.58 21.57 -17.52
N ILE A 151 -15.90 21.82 -17.45
CA ILE A 151 -16.91 21.08 -18.21
C ILE A 151 -17.80 22.04 -19.00
N GLU A 152 -17.88 21.82 -20.32
CA GLU A 152 -18.88 22.44 -21.19
C GLU A 152 -19.91 21.39 -21.61
N THR A 153 -21.16 21.79 -21.66
CA THR A 153 -22.30 20.89 -21.88
C THR A 153 -23.23 21.44 -22.93
N GLU A 154 -23.70 20.54 -23.79
CA GLU A 154 -24.74 20.85 -24.77
C GLU A 154 -25.83 19.79 -24.75
N GLU A 155 -26.98 20.12 -25.29
CA GLU A 155 -28.05 19.21 -25.55
C GLU A 155 -27.82 18.53 -26.90
N ARG A 156 -27.83 17.21 -26.94
CA ARG A 156 -27.69 16.40 -28.15
C ARG A 156 -29.02 16.40 -28.91
N GLU A 157 -29.03 16.04 -30.18
CA GLU A 157 -30.23 15.93 -31.00
C GLU A 157 -31.32 15.01 -30.42
N ASP A 158 -30.94 14.04 -29.60
CA ASP A 158 -31.84 13.13 -28.88
C ASP A 158 -32.45 13.75 -27.61
N GLY A 159 -32.15 15.01 -27.31
CA GLY A 159 -32.59 15.73 -26.09
C GLY A 159 -31.76 15.35 -24.85
N SER A 160 -30.76 14.50 -24.96
CA SER A 160 -29.92 14.15 -23.83
C SER A 160 -28.84 15.19 -23.58
N ARG A 161 -28.61 15.51 -22.31
CA ARG A 161 -27.50 16.39 -21.88
C ARG A 161 -26.19 15.65 -21.87
N ARG A 162 -25.21 16.14 -22.63
CA ARG A 162 -23.88 15.53 -22.76
C ARG A 162 -22.77 16.59 -22.67
N THR A 163 -21.56 16.14 -22.38
CA THR A 163 -20.39 17.02 -22.38
C THR A 163 -19.86 17.20 -23.80
N THR A 164 -19.65 18.43 -24.21
CA THR A 164 -18.85 18.76 -25.43
C THR A 164 -17.39 18.83 -25.08
N ARG A 165 -17.07 19.43 -23.92
CA ARG A 165 -15.72 19.57 -23.43
C ARG A 165 -15.63 19.06 -21.99
N TYR A 166 -14.58 18.33 -21.69
CA TYR A 166 -14.27 17.84 -20.34
C TYR A 166 -12.76 17.83 -20.18
N ASP A 167 -12.24 18.85 -19.52
CA ASP A 167 -10.81 19.03 -19.36
C ASP A 167 -10.42 18.89 -17.89
N ILE A 168 -9.30 18.22 -17.64
CA ILE A 168 -8.67 18.14 -16.33
C ILE A 168 -7.23 18.62 -16.43
N ASP A 169 -6.88 19.59 -15.61
CA ASP A 169 -5.49 19.99 -15.41
C ASP A 169 -4.86 19.07 -14.35
N MET A 170 -4.08 18.08 -14.80
CA MET A 170 -3.45 17.10 -13.92
C MET A 170 -2.39 17.72 -13.01
N THR A 171 -1.89 18.93 -13.33
CA THR A 171 -0.92 19.64 -12.50
C THR A 171 -1.58 20.42 -11.38
N LYS A 172 -2.84 20.85 -11.54
CA LYS A 172 -3.65 21.45 -10.48
C LYS A 172 -4.30 20.40 -9.57
N CYS A 173 -4.60 19.24 -10.13
CA CYS A 173 -5.26 18.16 -9.41
C CYS A 173 -4.43 17.70 -8.20
N ILE A 174 -5.07 17.53 -7.05
CA ILE A 174 -4.45 17.01 -5.82
C ILE A 174 -4.76 15.53 -5.57
N TYR A 175 -5.40 14.86 -6.52
CA TYR A 175 -5.75 13.42 -6.43
C TYR A 175 -6.54 13.06 -5.17
N CYS A 176 -7.48 13.91 -4.77
CA CYS A 176 -8.28 13.71 -3.56
C CYS A 176 -9.41 12.69 -3.72
N GLY A 177 -9.79 12.34 -4.94
CA GLY A 177 -10.87 11.40 -5.23
C GLY A 177 -12.28 11.94 -5.06
N PHE A 178 -12.47 13.20 -4.69
CA PHE A 178 -13.82 13.77 -4.51
C PHE A 178 -14.64 13.77 -5.79
N CYS A 179 -14.01 13.91 -6.96
CA CYS A 179 -14.71 13.85 -8.24
C CYS A 179 -15.35 12.48 -8.49
N GLN A 180 -14.66 11.38 -8.16
CA GLN A 180 -15.22 10.03 -8.31
C GLN A 180 -16.29 9.73 -7.27
N GLU A 181 -16.17 10.25 -6.05
CA GLU A 181 -17.18 10.09 -5.00
C GLU A 181 -18.47 10.87 -5.31
N ALA A 182 -18.35 12.06 -5.88
CA ALA A 182 -19.49 12.90 -6.25
C ALA A 182 -20.20 12.44 -7.54
N CYS A 183 -19.60 11.54 -8.32
CA CYS A 183 -20.17 11.13 -9.59
C CYS A 183 -21.30 10.11 -9.41
N PRO A 184 -22.56 10.44 -9.77
CA PRO A 184 -23.71 9.55 -9.54
C PRO A 184 -23.74 8.32 -10.46
N VAL A 185 -22.94 8.32 -11.53
CA VAL A 185 -22.94 7.29 -12.56
C VAL A 185 -21.58 6.58 -12.70
N ASP A 186 -20.64 6.85 -11.80
CA ASP A 186 -19.27 6.33 -11.86
C ASP A 186 -18.59 6.56 -13.22
N ALA A 187 -18.79 7.77 -13.78
CA ALA A 187 -18.22 8.13 -15.07
C ALA A 187 -16.77 8.56 -14.95
N ILE A 188 -16.45 9.45 -13.99
CA ILE A 188 -15.07 9.84 -13.69
C ILE A 188 -14.55 8.97 -12.56
N VAL A 189 -13.37 8.38 -12.74
CA VAL A 189 -12.70 7.55 -11.74
C VAL A 189 -11.20 7.84 -11.77
N GLU A 190 -10.55 7.64 -10.65
CA GLU A 190 -9.09 7.61 -10.55
C GLU A 190 -8.63 6.16 -10.72
N GLY A 191 -7.89 5.89 -11.81
CA GLY A 191 -7.45 4.55 -12.18
C GLY A 191 -6.21 4.10 -11.41
N PRO A 192 -5.76 2.85 -11.64
CA PRO A 192 -4.58 2.30 -11.00
C PRO A 192 -3.26 2.78 -11.62
N ASN A 193 -3.30 3.44 -12.80
CA ASN A 193 -2.11 3.89 -13.49
C ASN A 193 -1.45 5.05 -12.77
N PHE A 194 -0.14 4.94 -12.50
CA PHE A 194 0.69 6.01 -11.95
C PHE A 194 1.86 6.40 -12.87
N GLU A 195 2.05 5.66 -13.98
CA GLU A 195 3.15 5.86 -14.92
C GLU A 195 2.67 6.70 -16.12
N TYR A 196 2.52 8.01 -15.91
CA TYR A 196 2.10 8.96 -16.95
C TYR A 196 2.96 10.23 -16.92
N THR A 197 4.26 10.05 -16.69
CA THR A 197 5.24 11.13 -16.75
C THR A 197 5.34 11.67 -18.16
N THR A 198 5.36 12.99 -18.30
CA THR A 198 5.45 13.72 -19.56
C THR A 198 6.62 14.70 -19.53
N GLU A 199 7.08 15.13 -20.70
CA GLU A 199 8.19 16.10 -20.82
C GLU A 199 7.69 17.55 -20.68
N SER A 200 6.45 17.81 -21.06
CA SER A 200 5.86 19.16 -21.05
C SER A 200 4.61 19.24 -20.19
N HIS A 201 4.35 20.43 -19.64
CA HIS A 201 3.13 20.70 -18.86
C HIS A 201 1.85 20.59 -19.70
N GLU A 202 1.92 20.92 -20.96
CA GLU A 202 0.78 20.93 -21.89
C GLU A 202 0.19 19.52 -22.06
N GLU A 203 1.02 18.49 -22.04
CA GLU A 203 0.58 17.10 -22.14
C GLU A 203 -0.21 16.60 -20.90
N LEU A 204 -0.07 17.31 -19.78
CA LEU A 204 -0.83 17.05 -18.54
C LEU A 204 -2.17 17.81 -18.48
N LEU A 205 -2.49 18.58 -19.50
CA LEU A 205 -3.84 19.11 -19.71
C LEU A 205 -4.65 18.03 -20.46
N TYR A 206 -5.40 17.24 -19.71
CA TYR A 206 -6.14 16.11 -20.28
C TYR A 206 -7.48 16.60 -20.84
N ASP A 207 -7.69 16.30 -22.10
CA ASP A 207 -8.96 16.52 -22.77
C ASP A 207 -9.90 15.30 -22.62
N LYS A 208 -11.14 15.47 -23.03
CA LYS A 208 -12.17 14.43 -22.97
C LYS A 208 -11.74 13.15 -23.70
N GLN A 209 -11.08 13.28 -24.85
CA GLN A 209 -10.69 12.13 -25.66
C GLN A 209 -9.59 11.31 -24.96
N LYS A 210 -8.62 11.98 -24.37
CA LYS A 210 -7.55 11.34 -23.58
C LYS A 210 -8.13 10.59 -22.38
N LEU A 211 -9.07 11.22 -21.66
CA LEU A 211 -9.74 10.60 -20.52
C LEU A 211 -10.57 9.38 -20.89
N LEU A 212 -11.26 9.41 -22.02
CA LEU A 212 -12.01 8.27 -22.55
C LEU A 212 -11.08 7.15 -23.00
N ALA A 213 -9.98 7.47 -23.66
CA ALA A 213 -8.97 6.48 -24.07
C ALA A 213 -8.33 5.81 -22.84
N ASN A 214 -8.09 6.55 -21.76
CA ASN A 214 -7.64 5.99 -20.49
C ASN A 214 -8.70 5.04 -19.90
N GLY A 215 -9.97 5.42 -19.96
CA GLY A 215 -11.08 4.58 -19.53
C GLY A 215 -11.14 3.27 -20.29
N ASP A 216 -11.08 3.33 -21.60
CA ASP A 216 -11.12 2.14 -22.46
C ASP A 216 -9.92 1.21 -22.19
N ARG A 217 -8.76 1.78 -21.92
CA ARG A 217 -7.53 1.02 -21.63
C ARG A 217 -7.57 0.28 -20.30
N TRP A 218 -8.10 0.93 -19.26
CA TRP A 218 -8.04 0.44 -17.88
C TRP A 218 -9.37 -0.09 -17.35
N GLU A 219 -10.42 -0.18 -18.18
CA GLU A 219 -11.79 -0.54 -17.76
C GLU A 219 -11.84 -1.86 -16.98
N VAL A 220 -11.08 -2.88 -17.39
CA VAL A 220 -11.09 -4.19 -16.72
C VAL A 220 -10.63 -4.08 -15.26
N GLU A 221 -9.54 -3.38 -15.01
CA GLU A 221 -9.00 -3.20 -13.66
C GLU A 221 -9.89 -2.27 -12.84
N ILE A 222 -10.35 -1.17 -13.43
CA ILE A 222 -11.25 -0.22 -12.77
C ILE A 222 -12.55 -0.93 -12.35
N ALA A 223 -13.15 -1.73 -13.23
CA ALA A 223 -14.36 -2.47 -12.91
C ALA A 223 -14.15 -3.49 -11.77
N ASN A 224 -13.01 -4.17 -11.75
CA ASN A 224 -12.66 -5.08 -10.66
C ASN A 224 -12.47 -4.34 -9.33
N ASN A 225 -11.77 -3.21 -9.34
CA ASN A 225 -11.57 -2.36 -8.16
C ASN A 225 -12.91 -1.86 -7.61
N LEU A 226 -13.80 -1.37 -8.47
CA LEU A 226 -15.13 -0.91 -8.07
C LEU A 226 -16.00 -2.03 -7.47
N ARG A 227 -15.90 -3.25 -8.01
CA ARG A 227 -16.59 -4.41 -7.43
C ARG A 227 -16.07 -4.77 -6.05
N SER A 228 -14.75 -4.76 -5.86
CA SER A 228 -14.14 -5.07 -4.56
C SER A 228 -14.51 -4.02 -3.50
N GLU A 229 -14.72 -2.78 -3.90
CA GLU A 229 -15.09 -1.67 -3.01
C GLU A 229 -16.60 -1.48 -2.82
N SER A 230 -17.44 -2.18 -3.60
CA SER A 230 -18.91 -1.97 -3.58
C SER A 230 -19.57 -2.14 -2.22
N GLN A 231 -18.93 -2.88 -1.30
CA GLN A 231 -19.42 -3.06 0.07
C GLN A 231 -19.18 -1.85 0.99
N TYR A 232 -18.29 -0.92 0.59
CA TYR A 232 -17.87 0.23 1.39
C TYR A 232 -18.30 1.58 0.78
N ARG A 233 -18.99 1.55 -0.36
CA ARG A 233 -19.54 2.73 -1.06
C ARG A 233 -20.99 2.98 -0.71
#